data_5edfca63055dc089f6b2d4f3c8c5bf8b
#
_entry.id   5edfca63055dc089f6b2d4f3c8c5bf8b
#
_cell.length_a   1.000
_cell.length_b   1.000
_cell.length_c   1.000
_cell.angle_alpha   90.00
_cell.angle_beta   90.00
_cell.angle_gamma   90.00
#
_symmetry.space_group_name_H-M   'P 1'
#
loop_
_entity.id
_entity.type
_entity.pdbx_description
1 polymer ?
#
loop_
_entity_poly.entity_id
_entity_poly.type
_entity_poly.pdbx_seq_one_letter_code
_entity_poly.pdbx_strand_id
1 'polypeptide(L)'
;MTGLLTDLYELTMAAGYFEAGKSAQKATFELSLRRLPDHRNFIIAAGLSRCVEYVLNLRFTSEEIDYLRGLAHFARVSPAFFEYLRDFRFTGDLFAVPEGTPLFAGEPMLTLRAPLIEAQIPETYLLSSLTFQSLIATKAARMAEVSGGRGVVEFGTRRAHTPEAGVLGARAAFIGGCIGTSNTLAGMRYGIPVFGTAAHSWVLSFCSELESFRQLQKLLGPHTVQLIDTYDTLEGARRTAELGLPLWGVRLDSGNVIALAREVRAILDDAGLRDAKIMASGDLNEYKIRDMVAAGAPVDVFGVGTELATSADAPAMGTVYKLVELDISGIKRFTAKFSEDKATLPGAKQLFRLPDHDVLGRSGECCSGSEALLRPVILGGNLVEDLPDVNAAQVRARESVQRLSPALRSLEVTEPYPVEYSKDLAALIERTRRNLA
;
A
#
# COMPACT_ATOMS: atom_id res chain seq x y z
N MET A 1 0.28 -20.18 6.04
CA MET A 1 -0.21 -19.69 4.73
C MET A 1 0.16 -20.68 3.65
N THR A 2 -0.65 -20.82 2.62
CA THR A 2 -0.50 -21.85 1.57
C THR A 2 0.62 -21.53 0.59
N GLY A 3 1.44 -22.54 0.24
CA GLY A 3 2.44 -22.45 -0.82
C GLY A 3 1.85 -22.48 -2.23
N LEU A 4 0.55 -22.77 -2.36
CA LEU A 4 -0.15 -22.75 -3.65
C LEU A 4 -0.59 -21.35 -4.09
N LEU A 5 -0.48 -20.33 -3.23
CA LEU A 5 -0.80 -18.95 -3.60
C LEU A 5 0.37 -18.34 -4.39
N THR A 6 0.65 -18.93 -5.55
CA THR A 6 1.72 -18.58 -6.46
C THR A 6 1.34 -18.97 -7.89
N ASP A 7 2.06 -18.49 -8.89
CA ASP A 7 1.86 -18.91 -10.28
C ASP A 7 2.50 -20.29 -10.54
N LEU A 8 1.91 -21.06 -11.44
CA LEU A 8 2.36 -22.44 -11.73
C LEU A 8 3.85 -22.51 -12.12
N TYR A 9 4.36 -21.51 -12.85
CA TYR A 9 5.75 -21.53 -13.31
C TYR A 9 6.76 -21.52 -12.14
N GLU A 10 6.43 -20.93 -11.01
CA GLU A 10 7.30 -20.90 -9.83
C GLU A 10 7.47 -22.30 -9.25
N LEU A 11 6.38 -23.07 -9.18
CA LEU A 11 6.41 -24.44 -8.70
C LEU A 11 7.07 -25.42 -9.70
N THR A 12 6.84 -25.23 -11.00
CA THR A 12 7.52 -26.05 -12.03
C THR A 12 9.01 -25.74 -12.11
N MET A 13 9.41 -24.47 -11.96
CA MET A 13 10.82 -24.09 -11.84
C MET A 13 11.43 -24.63 -10.55
N ALA A 14 10.72 -24.59 -9.42
CA ALA A 14 11.18 -25.17 -8.16
C ALA A 14 11.45 -26.67 -8.30
N ALA A 15 10.54 -27.42 -8.96
CA ALA A 15 10.76 -28.82 -9.27
C ALA A 15 11.98 -29.00 -10.17
N GLY A 16 12.12 -28.20 -11.23
CA GLY A 16 13.27 -28.22 -12.11
C GLY A 16 14.60 -27.93 -11.40
N TYR A 17 14.63 -26.98 -10.48
CA TYR A 17 15.80 -26.70 -9.65
C TYR A 17 16.14 -27.88 -8.73
N PHE A 18 15.12 -28.50 -8.15
CA PHE A 18 15.31 -29.69 -7.30
C PHE A 18 15.93 -30.84 -8.08
N GLU A 19 15.34 -31.22 -9.23
CA GLU A 19 15.85 -32.30 -10.10
C GLU A 19 17.25 -32.02 -10.64
N ALA A 20 17.60 -30.74 -10.84
CA ALA A 20 18.93 -30.33 -11.26
C ALA A 20 19.96 -30.22 -10.11
N GLY A 21 19.59 -30.62 -8.87
CA GLY A 21 20.46 -30.56 -7.68
C GLY A 21 20.83 -29.15 -7.24
N LYS A 22 19.96 -28.14 -7.52
CA LYS A 22 20.21 -26.73 -7.22
C LYS A 22 19.47 -26.22 -5.97
N SER A 23 18.72 -27.06 -5.27
CA SER A 23 17.87 -26.66 -4.14
C SER A 23 18.64 -25.94 -3.03
N ALA A 24 19.86 -26.37 -2.71
CA ALA A 24 20.71 -25.76 -1.69
C ALA A 24 21.53 -24.56 -2.19
N GLN A 25 21.48 -24.22 -3.49
CA GLN A 25 22.20 -23.08 -4.06
C GLN A 25 21.61 -21.77 -3.54
N LYS A 26 22.42 -20.92 -2.90
CA LYS A 26 21.95 -19.63 -2.41
C LYS A 26 21.72 -18.66 -3.56
N ALA A 27 20.56 -17.98 -3.52
CA ALA A 27 20.15 -16.99 -4.50
C ALA A 27 19.74 -15.68 -3.82
N THR A 28 19.96 -14.58 -4.50
CA THR A 28 19.43 -13.29 -4.11
C THR A 28 18.46 -12.82 -5.18
N PHE A 29 17.20 -12.63 -4.77
CA PHE A 29 16.16 -11.99 -5.57
C PHE A 29 15.88 -10.62 -5.03
N GLU A 30 15.48 -9.74 -5.94
CA GLU A 30 15.12 -8.37 -5.60
C GLU A 30 13.78 -8.00 -6.21
N LEU A 31 12.89 -7.47 -5.36
CA LEU A 31 11.65 -6.83 -5.77
C LEU A 31 11.92 -5.33 -5.90
N SER A 32 11.78 -4.78 -7.10
CA SER A 32 12.06 -3.37 -7.37
C SER A 32 10.96 -2.70 -8.19
N LEU A 33 10.87 -1.38 -8.02
CA LEU A 33 9.98 -0.51 -8.76
C LEU A 33 10.64 -0.12 -10.08
N ARG A 34 10.32 -0.81 -11.17
CA ARG A 34 10.94 -0.52 -12.48
C ARG A 34 10.59 0.87 -13.00
N ARG A 35 9.34 1.29 -12.86
CA ARG A 35 8.82 2.59 -13.27
C ARG A 35 7.63 2.98 -12.40
N LEU A 36 7.46 4.27 -12.22
CA LEU A 36 6.28 4.82 -11.58
C LEU A 36 5.05 4.63 -12.49
N PRO A 37 3.86 4.46 -11.92
CA PRO A 37 2.61 4.61 -12.66
C PRO A 37 2.46 6.03 -13.21
N ASP A 38 1.66 6.18 -14.25
CA ASP A 38 1.29 7.49 -14.76
C ASP A 38 0.71 8.37 -13.62
N HIS A 39 0.97 9.66 -13.69
CA HIS A 39 0.52 10.65 -12.69
C HIS A 39 1.05 10.41 -11.26
N ARG A 40 2.20 9.73 -11.10
CA ARG A 40 2.88 9.54 -9.81
C ARG A 40 4.31 10.07 -9.88
N ASN A 41 4.68 10.86 -8.88
CA ASN A 41 6.06 11.32 -8.69
C ASN A 41 6.84 10.43 -7.72
N PHE A 42 6.15 9.64 -6.91
CA PHE A 42 6.69 8.66 -5.96
C PHE A 42 5.65 7.58 -5.64
N ILE A 43 6.08 6.53 -4.94
CA ILE A 43 5.23 5.48 -4.36
C ILE A 43 5.53 5.38 -2.85
N ILE A 44 4.52 5.31 -2.01
CA ILE A 44 4.68 5.00 -0.58
C ILE A 44 4.76 3.49 -0.40
N ALA A 45 5.86 2.99 0.15
CA ALA A 45 6.02 1.58 0.46
C ALA A 45 5.00 1.14 1.52
N ALA A 46 4.19 0.13 1.20
CA ALA A 46 3.23 -0.49 2.11
C ALA A 46 3.00 -1.96 1.78
N GLY A 47 2.64 -2.78 2.76
CA GLY A 47 2.37 -4.22 2.58
C GLY A 47 3.46 -5.14 3.11
N LEU A 48 4.55 -4.62 3.66
CA LEU A 48 5.66 -5.41 4.18
C LEU A 48 5.22 -6.38 5.28
N SER A 49 4.37 -5.94 6.20
CA SER A 49 3.89 -6.80 7.29
C SER A 49 3.22 -8.09 6.79
N ARG A 50 2.45 -8.00 5.70
CA ARG A 50 1.81 -9.18 5.07
C ARG A 50 2.82 -10.06 4.34
N CYS A 51 3.83 -9.47 3.72
CA CYS A 51 4.91 -10.21 3.09
C CYS A 51 5.71 -11.02 4.11
N VAL A 52 6.05 -10.41 5.24
CA VAL A 52 6.76 -11.06 6.34
C VAL A 52 5.93 -12.20 6.94
N GLU A 53 4.66 -11.94 7.23
CA GLU A 53 3.73 -12.97 7.73
C GLU A 53 3.63 -14.15 6.75
N TYR A 54 3.54 -13.88 5.45
CA TYR A 54 3.50 -14.91 4.42
C TYR A 54 4.77 -15.74 4.40
N VAL A 55 5.93 -15.12 4.30
CA VAL A 55 7.24 -15.80 4.17
C VAL A 55 7.50 -16.69 5.40
N LEU A 56 7.28 -16.19 6.61
CA LEU A 56 7.48 -16.96 7.85
C LEU A 56 6.51 -18.14 8.00
N ASN A 57 5.30 -18.02 7.46
CA ASN A 57 4.26 -19.04 7.58
C ASN A 57 4.02 -19.84 6.29
N LEU A 58 4.87 -19.65 5.28
CA LEU A 58 4.77 -20.38 4.00
C LEU A 58 5.03 -21.87 4.21
N ARG A 59 4.04 -22.71 3.89
CA ARG A 59 4.03 -24.16 4.07
C ARG A 59 3.19 -24.81 2.98
N PHE A 60 3.42 -26.09 2.77
CA PHE A 60 2.59 -26.95 1.94
C PHE A 60 1.91 -28.02 2.81
N THR A 61 0.59 -28.14 2.72
CA THR A 61 -0.16 -29.22 3.36
C THR A 61 -0.07 -30.50 2.55
N SER A 62 -0.41 -31.64 3.16
CA SER A 62 -0.46 -32.92 2.44
C SER A 62 -1.46 -32.88 1.27
N GLU A 63 -2.62 -32.24 1.45
CA GLU A 63 -3.63 -32.08 0.42
C GLU A 63 -3.10 -31.25 -0.77
N GLU A 64 -2.39 -30.17 -0.50
CA GLU A 64 -1.77 -29.31 -1.53
C GLU A 64 -0.68 -30.09 -2.31
N ILE A 65 0.11 -30.88 -1.62
CA ILE A 65 1.14 -31.73 -2.23
C ILE A 65 0.50 -32.81 -3.12
N ASP A 66 -0.57 -33.46 -2.65
CA ASP A 66 -1.28 -34.48 -3.43
C ASP A 66 -1.96 -33.86 -4.66
N TYR A 67 -2.50 -32.64 -4.53
CA TYR A 67 -3.00 -31.89 -5.67
C TYR A 67 -1.90 -31.64 -6.71
N LEU A 68 -0.73 -31.14 -6.31
CA LEU A 68 0.41 -30.92 -7.23
C LEU A 68 0.84 -32.22 -7.91
N ARG A 69 0.92 -33.32 -7.15
CA ARG A 69 1.30 -34.66 -7.67
C ARG A 69 0.32 -35.15 -8.75
N GLY A 70 -0.96 -34.75 -8.65
CA GLY A 70 -2.00 -35.06 -9.64
C GLY A 70 -1.94 -34.24 -10.92
N LEU A 71 -1.19 -33.13 -10.96
CA LEU A 71 -1.09 -32.30 -12.16
C LEU A 71 -0.15 -32.91 -13.20
N ALA A 72 -0.56 -32.89 -14.47
CA ALA A 72 0.25 -33.42 -15.59
C ALA A 72 1.65 -32.80 -15.69
N HIS A 73 1.79 -31.53 -15.28
CA HIS A 73 3.06 -30.80 -15.25
C HIS A 73 4.10 -31.44 -14.32
N PHE A 74 3.68 -32.17 -13.29
CA PHE A 74 4.55 -32.82 -12.30
C PHE A 74 4.68 -34.36 -12.51
N ALA A 75 4.09 -34.90 -13.59
CA ALA A 75 4.08 -36.36 -13.84
C ALA A 75 5.48 -37.02 -13.95
N ARG A 76 6.54 -36.22 -14.24
CA ARG A 76 7.92 -36.68 -14.34
C ARG A 76 8.80 -36.23 -13.17
N VAL A 77 8.23 -35.55 -12.18
CA VAL A 77 8.95 -35.05 -11.02
C VAL A 77 9.13 -36.18 -10.01
N SER A 78 10.31 -36.30 -9.42
CA SER A 78 10.61 -37.36 -8.47
C SER A 78 9.78 -37.26 -7.19
N PRO A 79 9.44 -38.37 -6.53
CA PRO A 79 8.78 -38.36 -5.23
C PRO A 79 9.53 -37.52 -4.19
N ALA A 80 10.84 -37.42 -4.26
CA ALA A 80 11.70 -36.70 -3.35
C ALA A 80 11.41 -35.18 -3.34
N PHE A 81 11.00 -34.60 -4.47
CA PHE A 81 10.57 -33.19 -4.51
C PHE A 81 9.33 -32.94 -3.64
N PHE A 82 8.36 -33.83 -3.65
CA PHE A 82 7.15 -33.69 -2.84
C PHE A 82 7.45 -33.87 -1.34
N GLU A 83 8.41 -34.71 -0.97
CA GLU A 83 8.91 -34.77 0.40
C GLU A 83 9.62 -33.47 0.81
N TYR A 84 10.44 -32.90 -0.08
CA TYR A 84 11.03 -31.57 0.11
C TYR A 84 9.96 -30.49 0.37
N LEU A 85 8.86 -30.49 -0.39
CA LEU A 85 7.76 -29.53 -0.16
C LEU A 85 7.06 -29.76 1.19
N ARG A 86 6.96 -30.98 1.68
CA ARG A 86 6.39 -31.30 3.01
C ARG A 86 7.16 -30.64 4.14
N ASP A 87 8.49 -30.63 4.02
CA ASP A 87 9.37 -30.04 5.02
C ASP A 87 9.72 -28.58 4.72
N PHE A 88 9.12 -28.02 3.67
CA PHE A 88 9.42 -26.64 3.23
C PHE A 88 9.26 -25.63 4.34
N ARG A 89 10.30 -24.84 4.54
CA ARG A 89 10.39 -23.69 5.44
C ARG A 89 11.27 -22.64 4.80
N PHE A 90 10.96 -21.39 5.03
CA PHE A 90 11.87 -20.30 4.68
C PHE A 90 12.99 -20.22 5.73
N THR A 91 14.24 -20.33 5.29
CA THR A 91 15.43 -20.31 6.15
C THR A 91 16.38 -19.17 5.81
N GLY A 92 16.00 -18.32 4.89
CA GLY A 92 16.83 -17.23 4.36
C GLY A 92 16.70 -15.91 5.12
N ASP A 93 17.19 -14.86 4.46
CA ASP A 93 17.18 -13.48 4.93
C ASP A 93 16.24 -12.65 4.06
N LEU A 94 15.55 -11.68 4.67
CA LEU A 94 14.74 -10.67 4.01
C LEU A 94 15.17 -9.29 4.49
N PHE A 95 15.50 -8.43 3.53
CA PHE A 95 15.79 -7.02 3.73
C PHE A 95 14.70 -6.21 3.03
N ALA A 96 14.21 -5.16 3.66
CA ALA A 96 13.15 -4.35 3.06
C ALA A 96 13.24 -2.89 3.47
N VAL A 97 12.66 -2.04 2.64
CA VAL A 97 12.42 -0.64 2.95
C VAL A 97 11.27 -0.56 3.96
N PRO A 98 11.39 0.23 5.05
CA PRO A 98 10.32 0.40 6.02
C PRO A 98 9.04 0.96 5.40
N GLU A 99 7.88 0.46 5.84
CA GLU A 99 6.58 0.99 5.40
C GLU A 99 6.47 2.50 5.69
N GLY A 100 5.82 3.21 4.80
CA GLY A 100 5.69 4.67 4.85
C GLY A 100 6.82 5.43 4.12
N THR A 101 7.85 4.74 3.63
CA THR A 101 8.94 5.38 2.90
C THR A 101 8.51 5.67 1.45
N PRO A 102 8.69 6.90 0.93
CA PRO A 102 8.53 7.19 -0.49
C PRO A 102 9.66 6.55 -1.30
N LEU A 103 9.32 5.95 -2.43
CA LEU A 103 10.23 5.29 -3.34
C LEU A 103 10.05 5.83 -4.77
N PHE A 104 11.12 5.72 -5.55
CA PHE A 104 11.21 6.24 -6.91
C PHE A 104 11.54 5.13 -7.91
N ALA A 105 11.46 5.45 -9.22
CA ALA A 105 11.73 4.48 -10.26
C ALA A 105 13.17 3.91 -10.18
N GLY A 106 13.31 2.61 -10.35
CA GLY A 106 14.59 1.90 -10.28
C GLY A 106 14.97 1.39 -8.89
N GLU A 107 14.25 1.78 -7.83
CA GLU A 107 14.60 1.45 -6.46
C GLU A 107 14.09 0.08 -6.00
N PRO A 108 14.90 -0.66 -5.22
CA PRO A 108 14.47 -1.90 -4.59
C PRO A 108 13.56 -1.63 -3.38
N MET A 109 12.47 -2.39 -3.31
CA MET A 109 11.55 -2.39 -2.17
C MET A 109 11.91 -3.47 -1.16
N LEU A 110 12.39 -4.63 -1.67
CA LEU A 110 12.68 -5.81 -0.88
C LEU A 110 13.77 -6.65 -1.56
N THR A 111 14.65 -7.22 -0.76
CA THR A 111 15.66 -8.20 -1.18
C THR A 111 15.50 -9.47 -0.37
N LEU A 112 15.43 -10.61 -1.05
CA LEU A 112 15.30 -11.94 -0.47
C LEU A 112 16.55 -12.75 -0.80
N ARG A 113 17.24 -13.24 0.22
CA ARG A 113 18.45 -14.04 0.08
C ARG A 113 18.24 -15.40 0.77
N ALA A 114 18.09 -16.46 -0.01
CA ALA A 114 17.74 -17.79 0.50
C ALA A 114 18.23 -18.90 -0.43
N PRO A 115 18.10 -20.19 -0.07
CA PRO A 115 18.13 -21.28 -1.03
C PRO A 115 17.21 -21.01 -2.21
N LEU A 116 17.64 -21.36 -3.43
CA LEU A 116 17.04 -20.93 -4.70
C LEU A 116 15.52 -21.17 -4.78
N ILE A 117 15.06 -22.33 -4.31
CA ILE A 117 13.63 -22.68 -4.31
C ILE A 117 12.86 -21.82 -3.29
N GLU A 118 13.43 -21.59 -2.11
CA GLU A 118 12.80 -20.76 -1.06
C GLU A 118 12.70 -19.30 -1.48
N ALA A 119 13.65 -18.80 -2.27
CA ALA A 119 13.63 -17.46 -2.80
C ALA A 119 12.68 -17.31 -4.00
N GLN A 120 12.43 -18.39 -4.79
CA GLN A 120 11.58 -18.33 -5.98
C GLN A 120 10.09 -18.35 -5.67
N ILE A 121 9.63 -19.25 -4.81
CA ILE A 121 8.21 -19.52 -4.56
C ILE A 121 7.42 -18.27 -4.09
N PRO A 122 7.95 -17.35 -3.27
CA PRO A 122 7.20 -16.21 -2.77
C PRO A 122 6.90 -15.10 -3.80
N GLU A 123 7.45 -15.15 -5.02
CA GLU A 123 7.41 -14.06 -6.02
C GLU A 123 6.01 -13.47 -6.18
N THR A 124 5.02 -14.28 -6.54
CA THR A 124 3.65 -13.80 -6.82
C THR A 124 3.02 -13.10 -5.62
N TYR A 125 3.15 -13.69 -4.43
CA TYR A 125 2.56 -13.11 -3.21
C TYR A 125 3.22 -11.78 -2.83
N LEU A 126 4.55 -11.71 -2.89
CA LEU A 126 5.30 -10.50 -2.56
C LEU A 126 4.96 -9.37 -3.52
N LEU A 127 4.95 -9.65 -4.82
CA LEU A 127 4.60 -8.68 -5.86
C LEU A 127 3.19 -8.14 -5.68
N SER A 128 2.19 -9.03 -5.56
CA SER A 128 0.80 -8.62 -5.45
C SER A 128 0.53 -7.81 -4.17
N SER A 129 1.09 -8.25 -3.03
CA SER A 129 0.86 -7.61 -1.73
C SER A 129 1.48 -6.22 -1.63
N LEU A 130 2.74 -6.05 -2.06
CA LEU A 130 3.43 -4.76 -2.04
C LEU A 130 2.84 -3.80 -3.08
N THR A 131 2.55 -4.29 -4.29
CA THR A 131 1.96 -3.47 -5.35
C THR A 131 0.62 -2.89 -4.92
N PHE A 132 -0.32 -3.73 -4.49
CA PHE A 132 -1.67 -3.32 -4.10
C PHE A 132 -1.64 -2.29 -2.97
N GLN A 133 -0.97 -2.60 -1.86
CA GLN A 133 -0.98 -1.73 -0.69
C GLN A 133 -0.21 -0.42 -0.94
N SER A 134 0.91 -0.47 -1.68
CA SER A 134 1.67 0.74 -2.01
C SER A 134 0.88 1.69 -2.92
N LEU A 135 0.10 1.18 -3.87
CA LEU A 135 -0.76 2.01 -4.72
C LEU A 135 -1.83 2.73 -3.90
N ILE A 136 -2.50 2.03 -2.99
CA ILE A 136 -3.51 2.62 -2.10
C ILE A 136 -2.88 3.65 -1.16
N ALA A 137 -1.75 3.32 -0.52
CA ALA A 137 -1.05 4.25 0.38
C ALA A 137 -0.62 5.52 -0.36
N THR A 138 -0.14 5.38 -1.60
CA THR A 138 0.26 6.52 -2.44
C THR A 138 -0.94 7.39 -2.80
N LYS A 139 -2.05 6.78 -3.21
CA LYS A 139 -3.30 7.50 -3.51
C LYS A 139 -3.79 8.28 -2.29
N ALA A 140 -3.76 7.66 -1.10
CA ALA A 140 -4.10 8.32 0.16
C ALA A 140 -3.16 9.49 0.48
N ALA A 141 -1.84 9.33 0.29
CA ALA A 141 -0.86 10.39 0.54
C ALA A 141 -1.10 11.62 -0.36
N ARG A 142 -1.44 11.41 -1.63
CA ARG A 142 -1.81 12.49 -2.56
C ARG A 142 -3.07 13.23 -2.11
N MET A 143 -4.09 12.50 -1.64
CA MET A 143 -5.32 13.10 -1.11
C MET A 143 -5.06 13.88 0.19
N ALA A 144 -4.26 13.34 1.09
CA ALA A 144 -3.86 13.99 2.33
C ALA A 144 -3.07 15.28 2.06
N GLU A 145 -2.15 15.27 1.09
CA GLU A 145 -1.36 16.45 0.70
C GLU A 145 -2.25 17.61 0.21
N VAL A 146 -3.20 17.32 -0.66
CA VAL A 146 -4.07 18.36 -1.24
C VAL A 146 -5.27 18.73 -0.34
N SER A 147 -5.49 18.03 0.77
CA SER A 147 -6.59 18.32 1.70
C SER A 147 -6.39 19.63 2.47
N GLY A 148 -5.20 20.21 2.44
CA GLY A 148 -4.90 21.45 3.17
C GLY A 148 -4.97 21.26 4.70
N GLY A 149 -4.58 20.10 5.21
CA GLY A 149 -4.62 19.75 6.63
C GLY A 149 -5.99 19.29 7.14
N ARG A 150 -6.98 19.15 6.26
CA ARG A 150 -8.29 18.58 6.59
C ARG A 150 -8.23 17.07 6.60
N GLY A 151 -9.13 16.43 7.38
CA GLY A 151 -9.16 14.97 7.48
C GLY A 151 -9.58 14.28 6.18
N VAL A 152 -8.92 13.17 5.83
CA VAL A 152 -9.37 12.25 4.80
C VAL A 152 -9.69 10.91 5.46
N VAL A 153 -10.89 10.37 5.24
CA VAL A 153 -11.36 9.09 5.80
C VAL A 153 -11.59 8.11 4.67
N GLU A 154 -11.10 6.89 4.84
CA GLU A 154 -11.30 5.79 3.91
C GLU A 154 -12.73 5.21 4.07
N PHE A 155 -13.55 5.30 3.01
CA PHE A 155 -14.93 4.80 2.94
C PHE A 155 -15.16 3.76 1.82
N GLY A 156 -14.08 3.10 1.38
CA GLY A 156 -14.07 2.29 0.17
C GLY A 156 -14.32 0.79 0.37
N THR A 157 -14.47 0.29 1.60
CA THR A 157 -14.57 -1.17 1.87
C THR A 157 -15.57 -1.89 0.97
N ARG A 158 -16.80 -1.35 0.78
CA ARG A 158 -17.84 -1.94 -0.08
C ARG A 158 -17.56 -1.81 -1.58
N ARG A 159 -16.51 -1.10 -1.97
CA ARG A 159 -16.09 -0.85 -3.35
C ARG A 159 -14.76 -1.53 -3.68
N ALA A 160 -14.06 -2.07 -2.69
CA ALA A 160 -12.86 -2.86 -2.89
C ALA A 160 -13.14 -4.14 -3.68
N HIS A 161 -12.14 -4.69 -4.35
CA HIS A 161 -12.29 -5.85 -5.22
C HIS A 161 -12.70 -7.12 -4.45
N THR A 162 -12.31 -7.23 -3.18
CA THR A 162 -12.75 -8.28 -2.23
C THR A 162 -12.86 -7.71 -0.83
N PRO A 163 -13.57 -8.37 0.12
CA PRO A 163 -13.60 -7.96 1.52
C PRO A 163 -12.19 -7.86 2.14
N GLU A 164 -11.29 -8.79 1.82
CA GLU A 164 -9.90 -8.80 2.28
C GLU A 164 -9.13 -7.59 1.73
N ALA A 165 -9.33 -7.27 0.44
CA ALA A 165 -8.77 -6.07 -0.17
C ALA A 165 -9.28 -4.79 0.54
N GLY A 166 -10.53 -4.78 1.00
CA GLY A 166 -11.08 -3.68 1.81
C GLY A 166 -10.34 -3.50 3.15
N VAL A 167 -10.00 -4.60 3.83
CA VAL A 167 -9.24 -4.55 5.10
C VAL A 167 -7.81 -4.08 4.88
N LEU A 168 -7.12 -4.64 3.89
CA LEU A 168 -5.73 -4.28 3.56
C LEU A 168 -5.63 -2.86 2.97
N GLY A 169 -6.62 -2.48 2.16
CA GLY A 169 -6.75 -1.14 1.61
C GLY A 169 -6.95 -0.07 2.69
N ALA A 170 -7.79 -0.34 3.69
CA ALA A 170 -7.98 0.54 4.84
C ALA A 170 -6.66 0.75 5.62
N ARG A 171 -5.89 -0.33 5.84
CA ARG A 171 -4.56 -0.24 6.45
C ARG A 171 -3.60 0.61 5.61
N ALA A 172 -3.54 0.35 4.31
CA ALA A 172 -2.66 1.08 3.40
C ALA A 172 -3.06 2.57 3.30
N ALA A 173 -4.35 2.87 3.23
CA ALA A 173 -4.86 4.24 3.23
C ALA A 173 -4.49 5.00 4.51
N PHE A 174 -4.54 4.33 5.67
CA PHE A 174 -4.11 4.93 6.93
C PHE A 174 -2.61 5.23 6.91
N ILE A 175 -1.76 4.31 6.45
CA ILE A 175 -0.31 4.57 6.25
C ILE A 175 -0.10 5.80 5.36
N GLY A 176 -0.88 5.94 4.29
CA GLY A 176 -0.81 7.06 3.35
C GLY A 176 -1.32 8.40 3.91
N GLY A 177 -1.90 8.44 5.13
CA GLY A 177 -2.29 9.68 5.77
C GLY A 177 -3.80 9.89 5.96
N CYS A 178 -4.64 8.89 5.64
CA CYS A 178 -6.03 8.91 6.08
C CYS A 178 -6.10 8.93 7.61
N ILE A 179 -7.02 9.72 8.18
CA ILE A 179 -7.19 9.80 9.63
C ILE A 179 -7.95 8.61 10.23
N GLY A 180 -8.51 7.75 9.39
CA GLY A 180 -9.23 6.55 9.79
C GLY A 180 -9.99 5.92 8.64
N THR A 181 -10.79 4.91 8.98
CA THR A 181 -11.53 4.09 8.01
C THR A 181 -12.96 3.79 8.49
N SER A 182 -13.85 3.43 7.59
CA SER A 182 -15.15 2.84 7.94
C SER A 182 -15.10 1.32 8.15
N ASN A 183 -13.93 0.69 7.91
CA ASN A 183 -13.74 -0.74 8.04
C ASN A 183 -13.53 -1.14 9.51
N THR A 184 -14.56 -1.67 10.15
CA THR A 184 -14.51 -2.06 11.57
C THR A 184 -13.49 -3.15 11.86
N LEU A 185 -13.29 -4.11 10.91
CA LEU A 185 -12.31 -5.17 11.06
C LEU A 185 -10.87 -4.64 10.97
N ALA A 186 -10.61 -3.66 10.08
CA ALA A 186 -9.33 -2.99 10.01
C ALA A 186 -9.06 -2.19 11.29
N GLY A 187 -10.08 -1.48 11.81
CA GLY A 187 -9.99 -0.80 13.10
C GLY A 187 -9.57 -1.74 14.22
N MET A 188 -10.26 -2.88 14.35
CA MET A 188 -9.95 -3.88 15.37
C MET A 188 -8.54 -4.50 15.22
N ARG A 189 -8.14 -4.84 13.99
CA ARG A 189 -6.86 -5.54 13.73
C ARG A 189 -5.63 -4.64 13.87
N TYR A 190 -5.76 -3.39 13.46
CA TYR A 190 -4.62 -2.47 13.31
C TYR A 190 -4.68 -1.26 14.23
N GLY A 191 -5.71 -1.13 15.07
CA GLY A 191 -5.87 0.02 15.94
C GLY A 191 -6.20 1.33 15.20
N ILE A 192 -6.72 1.24 13.96
CA ILE A 192 -7.06 2.41 13.14
C ILE A 192 -8.37 3.04 13.66
N PRO A 193 -8.45 4.37 13.83
CA PRO A 193 -9.70 5.03 14.20
C PRO A 193 -10.82 4.71 13.21
N VAL A 194 -12.01 4.36 13.76
CA VAL A 194 -13.18 4.00 12.95
C VAL A 194 -14.13 5.18 12.88
N PHE A 195 -14.49 5.55 11.65
CA PHE A 195 -15.46 6.59 11.35
C PHE A 195 -16.67 6.02 10.62
N GLY A 196 -17.84 6.56 10.90
CA GLY A 196 -19.06 6.16 10.23
C GLY A 196 -20.14 7.20 10.37
N THR A 197 -21.11 7.13 9.46
CA THR A 197 -22.32 7.94 9.47
C THR A 197 -23.51 7.01 9.24
N ALA A 198 -24.68 7.55 8.92
CA ALA A 198 -25.82 6.77 8.43
C ALA A 198 -25.76 6.63 6.90
N ALA A 199 -26.50 5.67 6.35
CA ALA A 199 -26.80 5.57 4.93
C ALA A 199 -28.20 6.19 4.65
N HIS A 200 -28.50 6.51 3.38
CA HIS A 200 -29.84 7.00 2.98
C HIS A 200 -30.96 6.04 3.40
N SER A 201 -30.72 4.72 3.41
CA SER A 201 -31.68 3.71 3.86
C SER A 201 -32.12 3.91 5.33
N TRP A 202 -31.25 4.48 6.19
CA TRP A 202 -31.64 4.85 7.54
C TRP A 202 -32.72 5.92 7.50
N VAL A 203 -32.50 7.01 6.77
CA VAL A 203 -33.47 8.12 6.64
C VAL A 203 -34.76 7.61 6.01
N LEU A 204 -34.67 6.83 4.94
CA LEU A 204 -35.82 6.25 4.21
C LEU A 204 -36.64 5.26 5.04
N SER A 205 -36.11 4.71 6.12
CA SER A 205 -36.82 3.74 6.98
C SER A 205 -37.76 4.39 8.00
N PHE A 206 -37.76 5.72 8.13
CA PHE A 206 -38.59 6.48 9.07
C PHE A 206 -39.73 7.23 8.32
N CYS A 207 -40.79 7.59 9.08
CA CYS A 207 -41.89 8.35 8.51
C CYS A 207 -41.51 9.79 8.12
N SER A 208 -40.44 10.32 8.72
CA SER A 208 -39.89 11.63 8.34
C SER A 208 -38.37 11.69 8.58
N GLU A 209 -37.70 12.55 7.81
CA GLU A 209 -36.27 12.80 7.96
C GLU A 209 -35.93 13.34 9.35
N LEU A 210 -36.72 14.27 9.89
CA LEU A 210 -36.52 14.79 11.23
C LEU A 210 -36.60 13.71 12.33
N GLU A 211 -37.47 12.73 12.17
CA GLU A 211 -37.58 11.62 13.10
C GLU A 211 -36.31 10.76 13.04
N SER A 212 -35.82 10.44 11.82
CA SER A 212 -34.60 9.67 11.63
C SER A 212 -33.39 10.36 12.25
N PHE A 213 -33.27 11.69 12.09
CA PHE A 213 -32.21 12.49 12.67
C PHE A 213 -32.27 12.51 14.21
N ARG A 214 -33.46 12.65 14.77
CA ARG A 214 -33.67 12.62 16.23
C ARG A 214 -33.27 11.24 16.81
N GLN A 215 -33.63 10.17 16.17
CA GLN A 215 -33.27 8.80 16.63
C GLN A 215 -31.75 8.56 16.54
N LEU A 216 -31.10 8.99 15.47
CA LEU A 216 -29.65 8.88 15.30
C LEU A 216 -28.92 9.71 16.37
N GLN A 217 -29.37 10.94 16.62
CA GLN A 217 -28.79 11.83 17.62
C GLN A 217 -28.97 11.25 19.04
N LYS A 218 -30.13 10.68 19.35
CA LYS A 218 -30.38 10.00 20.63
C LYS A 218 -29.42 8.82 20.84
N LEU A 219 -29.11 8.09 19.77
CA LEU A 219 -28.23 6.92 19.82
C LEU A 219 -26.75 7.31 19.93
N LEU A 220 -26.27 8.25 19.11
CA LEU A 220 -24.85 8.54 18.94
C LEU A 220 -24.38 9.78 19.72
N GLY A 221 -25.31 10.63 20.18
CA GLY A 221 -24.98 11.84 20.95
C GLY A 221 -23.98 12.74 20.21
N PRO A 222 -22.85 13.11 20.85
CA PRO A 222 -21.85 14.01 20.26
C PRO A 222 -21.10 13.42 19.06
N HIS A 223 -21.27 12.14 18.77
CA HIS A 223 -20.68 11.48 17.59
C HIS A 223 -21.64 11.46 16.38
N THR A 224 -22.79 12.13 16.47
CA THR A 224 -23.79 12.13 15.42
C THR A 224 -23.31 12.89 14.19
N VAL A 225 -23.36 12.25 13.04
CA VAL A 225 -23.19 12.87 11.72
C VAL A 225 -24.48 12.65 10.93
N GLN A 226 -25.25 13.72 10.73
CA GLN A 226 -26.49 13.66 9.97
C GLN A 226 -26.22 13.64 8.48
N LEU A 227 -26.80 12.67 7.76
CA LEU A 227 -26.76 12.59 6.28
C LEU A 227 -27.94 13.42 5.75
N ILE A 228 -27.63 14.61 5.22
CA ILE A 228 -28.64 15.66 5.01
C ILE A 228 -29.13 15.79 3.57
N ASP A 229 -28.64 14.96 2.65
CA ASP A 229 -28.94 15.04 1.22
C ASP A 229 -29.84 13.90 0.71
N THR A 230 -30.64 13.28 1.60
CA THR A 230 -31.57 12.23 1.20
C THR A 230 -32.72 12.77 0.33
N TYR A 231 -33.21 13.96 0.61
CA TYR A 231 -34.28 14.61 -0.14
C TYR A 231 -33.88 15.99 -0.65
N ASP A 232 -33.69 16.95 0.26
CA ASP A 232 -33.22 18.30 -0.02
C ASP A 232 -32.15 18.67 1.00
N THR A 233 -30.95 18.98 0.50
CA THR A 233 -29.76 19.20 1.35
C THR A 233 -29.93 20.38 2.31
N LEU A 234 -30.51 21.48 1.84
CA LEU A 234 -30.68 22.69 2.67
C LEU A 234 -31.79 22.50 3.71
N GLU A 235 -32.84 21.81 3.34
CA GLU A 235 -33.90 21.42 4.27
C GLU A 235 -33.39 20.42 5.32
N GLY A 236 -32.58 19.44 4.93
CA GLY A 236 -31.89 18.54 5.87
C GLY A 236 -30.98 19.29 6.85
N ALA A 237 -30.27 20.32 6.37
CA ALA A 237 -29.46 21.18 7.23
C ALA A 237 -30.34 21.98 8.23
N ARG A 238 -31.49 22.54 7.81
CA ARG A 238 -32.44 23.24 8.70
C ARG A 238 -33.02 22.30 9.77
N ARG A 239 -33.40 21.08 9.39
CA ARG A 239 -33.87 20.05 10.33
C ARG A 239 -32.81 19.62 11.33
N THR A 240 -31.56 19.55 10.89
CA THR A 240 -30.42 19.32 11.82
C THR A 240 -30.25 20.50 12.78
N ALA A 241 -30.33 21.72 12.27
CA ALA A 241 -30.26 22.95 13.08
C ALA A 241 -31.41 23.04 14.09
N GLU A 242 -32.64 22.64 13.73
CA GLU A 242 -33.79 22.56 14.62
C GLU A 242 -33.56 21.59 15.80
N LEU A 243 -32.89 20.47 15.59
CA LEU A 243 -32.56 19.52 16.65
C LEU A 243 -31.45 20.02 17.57
N GLY A 244 -30.52 20.80 17.05
CA GLY A 244 -29.41 21.35 17.82
C GLY A 244 -28.40 20.30 18.30
N LEU A 245 -27.79 20.56 19.46
CA LEU A 245 -26.80 19.69 20.08
C LEU A 245 -27.44 18.56 20.89
N PRO A 246 -26.74 17.40 21.07
CA PRO A 246 -25.36 17.13 20.66
C PRO A 246 -25.22 16.72 19.20
N LEU A 247 -24.17 17.21 18.53
CA LEU A 247 -23.91 16.96 17.10
C LEU A 247 -22.41 17.04 16.82
N TRP A 248 -21.85 16.05 16.10
CA TRP A 248 -20.52 16.19 15.52
C TRP A 248 -20.59 17.04 14.23
N GLY A 249 -21.53 16.74 13.35
CA GLY A 249 -21.68 17.47 12.10
C GLY A 249 -22.67 16.86 11.12
N VAL A 250 -22.54 17.29 9.89
CA VAL A 250 -23.38 16.86 8.75
C VAL A 250 -22.54 16.29 7.63
N ARG A 251 -23.16 15.43 6.79
CA ARG A 251 -22.54 14.86 5.60
C ARG A 251 -23.29 15.21 4.34
N LEU A 252 -22.56 15.67 3.34
CA LEU A 252 -22.95 15.93 1.98
C LEU A 252 -22.37 14.82 1.08
N ASP A 253 -23.21 14.09 0.35
CA ASP A 253 -22.79 12.95 -0.49
C ASP A 253 -23.05 13.22 -1.99
N SER A 254 -23.76 14.26 -2.33
CA SER A 254 -24.21 14.57 -3.69
C SER A 254 -24.35 16.07 -3.98
N GLY A 255 -24.58 16.39 -5.27
CA GLY A 255 -24.81 17.76 -5.72
C GLY A 255 -23.54 18.61 -5.89
N ASN A 256 -23.72 19.92 -6.01
CA ASN A 256 -22.60 20.87 -6.03
C ASN A 256 -22.08 21.12 -4.60
N VAL A 257 -21.21 20.24 -4.13
CA VAL A 257 -20.72 20.26 -2.74
C VAL A 257 -20.10 21.61 -2.36
N ILE A 258 -19.40 22.32 -3.28
CA ILE A 258 -18.78 23.61 -3.01
C ILE A 258 -19.84 24.68 -2.65
N ALA A 259 -20.89 24.75 -3.45
CA ALA A 259 -21.98 25.70 -3.19
C ALA A 259 -22.80 25.29 -1.97
N LEU A 260 -23.22 24.03 -1.91
CA LEU A 260 -24.03 23.49 -0.80
C LEU A 260 -23.32 23.62 0.56
N ALA A 261 -22.02 23.35 0.63
CA ALA A 261 -21.28 23.47 1.90
C ALA A 261 -21.30 24.90 2.46
N ARG A 262 -21.27 25.92 1.60
CA ARG A 262 -21.38 27.33 2.04
C ARG A 262 -22.74 27.66 2.61
N GLU A 263 -23.80 27.21 1.92
CA GLU A 263 -25.17 27.45 2.37
C GLU A 263 -25.47 26.65 3.67
N VAL A 264 -25.02 25.40 3.72
CA VAL A 264 -25.13 24.55 4.93
C VAL A 264 -24.37 25.18 6.09
N ARG A 265 -23.15 25.70 5.85
CA ARG A 265 -22.39 26.39 6.92
C ARG A 265 -23.14 27.60 7.46
N ALA A 266 -23.73 28.41 6.59
CA ALA A 266 -24.54 29.57 7.02
C ALA A 266 -25.74 29.14 7.88
N ILE A 267 -26.50 28.12 7.46
CA ILE A 267 -27.63 27.59 8.23
C ILE A 267 -27.19 27.11 9.61
N LEU A 268 -26.09 26.39 9.72
CA LEU A 268 -25.57 25.87 10.98
C LEU A 268 -25.06 27.02 11.89
N ASP A 269 -24.40 28.03 11.31
CA ASP A 269 -23.89 29.20 12.05
C ASP A 269 -25.01 30.06 12.60
N ASP A 270 -26.06 30.31 11.80
CA ASP A 270 -27.25 31.06 12.20
C ASP A 270 -28.01 30.38 13.36
N ALA A 271 -27.96 29.05 13.41
CA ALA A 271 -28.50 28.24 14.49
C ALA A 271 -27.57 28.11 15.72
N GLY A 272 -26.40 28.76 15.70
CA GLY A 272 -25.42 28.69 16.80
C GLY A 272 -24.55 27.41 16.80
N LEU A 273 -24.62 26.56 15.75
CA LEU A 273 -23.87 25.29 15.62
C LEU A 273 -22.52 25.50 14.90
N ARG A 274 -21.77 26.54 15.32
CA ARG A 274 -20.50 26.95 14.66
C ARG A 274 -19.43 25.89 14.70
N ASP A 275 -19.42 24.99 15.70
CA ASP A 275 -18.43 23.92 15.86
C ASP A 275 -18.80 22.65 15.10
N ALA A 276 -20.05 22.55 14.59
CA ALA A 276 -20.49 21.42 13.82
C ALA A 276 -19.68 21.29 12.52
N LYS A 277 -19.17 20.10 12.26
CA LYS A 277 -18.30 19.81 11.10
C LYS A 277 -19.11 19.52 9.84
N ILE A 278 -18.52 19.81 8.70
CA ILE A 278 -19.08 19.43 7.39
C ILE A 278 -18.17 18.37 6.78
N MET A 279 -18.72 17.18 6.55
CA MET A 279 -18.07 16.10 5.83
C MET A 279 -18.58 16.07 4.40
N ALA A 280 -17.66 16.06 3.43
CA ALA A 280 -17.98 15.85 2.02
C ALA A 280 -17.62 14.42 1.61
N SER A 281 -18.46 13.80 0.79
CA SER A 281 -18.25 12.48 0.20
C SER A 281 -18.92 12.44 -1.20
N GLY A 282 -18.98 11.24 -1.84
CA GLY A 282 -19.54 11.10 -3.18
C GLY A 282 -18.49 11.28 -4.28
N ASP A 283 -17.94 10.14 -4.76
CA ASP A 283 -16.99 10.05 -5.88
C ASP A 283 -15.80 11.04 -5.83
N LEU A 284 -15.27 11.28 -4.62
CA LEU A 284 -14.13 12.17 -4.42
C LEU A 284 -12.82 11.50 -4.86
N ASN A 285 -11.94 12.33 -5.44
CA ASN A 285 -10.54 12.02 -5.72
C ASN A 285 -9.65 13.21 -5.35
N GLU A 286 -8.34 13.08 -5.46
CA GLU A 286 -7.40 14.13 -5.10
C GLU A 286 -7.62 15.45 -5.84
N TYR A 287 -8.07 15.39 -7.09
CA TYR A 287 -8.31 16.60 -7.91
C TYR A 287 -9.54 17.36 -7.41
N LYS A 288 -10.64 16.65 -7.15
CA LYS A 288 -11.86 17.24 -6.57
C LYS A 288 -11.62 17.81 -5.18
N ILE A 289 -10.81 17.12 -4.35
CA ILE A 289 -10.42 17.62 -3.02
C ILE A 289 -9.62 18.91 -3.16
N ARG A 290 -8.61 18.94 -4.02
CA ARG A 290 -7.82 20.15 -4.33
C ARG A 290 -8.72 21.30 -4.75
N ASP A 291 -9.65 21.06 -5.65
CA ASP A 291 -10.54 22.11 -6.20
C ASP A 291 -11.48 22.65 -5.13
N MET A 292 -12.00 21.78 -4.22
CA MET A 292 -12.81 22.22 -3.06
C MET A 292 -12.00 23.07 -2.09
N VAL A 293 -10.75 22.66 -1.80
CA VAL A 293 -9.83 23.41 -0.94
C VAL A 293 -9.48 24.75 -1.55
N ALA A 294 -9.12 24.79 -2.84
CA ALA A 294 -8.81 26.02 -3.56
C ALA A 294 -9.99 26.99 -3.64
N ALA A 295 -11.21 26.47 -3.77
CA ALA A 295 -12.44 27.28 -3.74
C ALA A 295 -12.81 27.79 -2.34
N GLY A 296 -12.07 27.44 -1.30
CA GLY A 296 -12.38 27.81 0.09
C GLY A 296 -13.71 27.22 0.58
N ALA A 297 -14.11 26.04 0.11
CA ALA A 297 -15.30 25.36 0.58
C ALA A 297 -15.15 25.02 2.08
N PRO A 298 -16.16 25.31 2.94
CA PRO A 298 -16.09 25.05 4.38
C PRO A 298 -16.34 23.56 4.69
N VAL A 299 -15.50 22.68 4.13
CA VAL A 299 -15.50 21.24 4.37
C VAL A 299 -14.37 20.93 5.35
N ASP A 300 -14.65 20.19 6.41
CA ASP A 300 -13.69 19.81 7.45
C ASP A 300 -13.07 18.43 7.19
N VAL A 301 -13.84 17.51 6.60
CA VAL A 301 -13.43 16.11 6.38
C VAL A 301 -13.92 15.62 5.03
N PHE A 302 -13.09 14.84 4.35
CA PHE A 302 -13.38 14.19 3.07
C PHE A 302 -13.52 12.67 3.26
N GLY A 303 -14.67 12.11 2.91
CA GLY A 303 -14.91 10.67 2.88
C GLY A 303 -14.68 10.11 1.47
N VAL A 304 -13.66 9.28 1.28
CA VAL A 304 -13.28 8.80 -0.05
C VAL A 304 -13.51 7.29 -0.19
N GLY A 305 -14.23 6.90 -1.22
CA GLY A 305 -14.63 5.51 -1.48
C GLY A 305 -13.85 4.85 -2.61
N THR A 306 -14.53 4.65 -3.75
CA THR A 306 -14.07 3.87 -4.91
C THR A 306 -12.69 4.28 -5.41
N GLU A 307 -12.48 5.58 -5.62
CA GLU A 307 -11.23 6.12 -6.15
C GLU A 307 -10.01 5.71 -5.32
N LEU A 308 -10.14 5.75 -3.99
CA LEU A 308 -9.08 5.36 -3.07
C LEU A 308 -8.93 3.84 -3.01
N ALA A 309 -10.03 3.11 -2.75
CA ALA A 309 -9.98 1.65 -2.51
C ALA A 309 -9.50 0.83 -3.71
N THR A 310 -9.55 1.38 -4.91
CA THR A 310 -9.11 0.73 -6.16
C THR A 310 -7.87 1.36 -6.77
N SER A 311 -7.36 2.47 -6.21
CA SER A 311 -6.36 3.32 -6.88
C SER A 311 -6.73 3.55 -8.35
N ALA A 312 -7.94 4.07 -8.58
CA ALA A 312 -8.64 3.98 -9.87
C ALA A 312 -7.84 4.53 -11.07
N ASP A 313 -7.05 5.57 -10.87
CA ASP A 313 -6.19 6.20 -11.90
C ASP A 313 -4.83 5.48 -12.09
N ALA A 314 -4.46 4.58 -11.17
CA ALA A 314 -3.24 3.77 -11.23
C ALA A 314 -3.49 2.40 -10.56
N PRO A 315 -4.26 1.50 -11.20
CA PRO A 315 -4.65 0.21 -10.59
C PRO A 315 -3.53 -0.83 -10.62
N ALA A 316 -2.45 -0.57 -11.35
CA ALA A 316 -1.30 -1.44 -11.48
C ALA A 316 0.01 -0.65 -11.39
N MET A 317 1.09 -1.35 -11.02
CA MET A 317 2.43 -0.77 -10.87
C MET A 317 3.47 -1.67 -11.55
N GLY A 318 4.48 -1.06 -12.13
CA GLY A 318 5.56 -1.75 -12.82
C GLY A 318 6.62 -2.35 -11.89
N THR A 319 6.22 -3.16 -10.92
CA THR A 319 7.13 -3.90 -10.04
C THR A 319 7.64 -5.17 -10.69
N VAL A 320 8.83 -5.58 -10.33
CA VAL A 320 9.47 -6.82 -10.81
C VAL A 320 10.21 -7.51 -9.68
N TYR A 321 10.24 -8.85 -9.75
CA TYR A 321 11.02 -9.70 -8.85
C TYR A 321 12.04 -10.45 -9.67
N LYS A 322 13.34 -10.24 -9.42
CA LYS A 322 14.39 -10.75 -10.32
C LYS A 322 15.57 -11.32 -9.57
N LEU A 323 16.08 -12.46 -10.08
CA LEU A 323 17.33 -13.04 -9.65
C LEU A 323 18.49 -12.10 -10.03
N VAL A 324 19.23 -11.62 -9.03
CA VAL A 324 20.33 -10.66 -9.21
C VAL A 324 21.70 -11.23 -8.87
N GLU A 325 21.74 -12.29 -8.05
CA GLU A 325 22.97 -12.92 -7.61
C GLU A 325 22.72 -14.40 -7.26
N LEU A 326 23.68 -15.27 -7.61
CA LEU A 326 23.78 -16.66 -7.15
C LEU A 326 25.09 -16.85 -6.41
N ASP A 327 25.08 -17.61 -5.32
CA ASP A 327 26.29 -18.11 -4.66
C ASP A 327 26.44 -19.61 -5.02
N ILE A 328 27.50 -19.91 -5.75
CA ILE A 328 27.81 -21.27 -6.18
C ILE A 328 29.09 -21.70 -5.47
N SER A 329 28.95 -22.42 -4.36
CA SER A 329 30.08 -22.91 -3.55
C SER A 329 31.03 -21.77 -3.08
N GLY A 330 30.46 -20.64 -2.65
CA GLY A 330 31.22 -19.46 -2.19
C GLY A 330 31.65 -18.50 -3.31
N ILE A 331 31.36 -18.82 -4.58
CA ILE A 331 31.65 -17.96 -5.72
C ILE A 331 30.36 -17.25 -6.16
N LYS A 332 30.38 -15.92 -6.07
CA LYS A 332 29.25 -15.10 -6.50
C LYS A 332 29.18 -14.97 -8.03
N ARG A 333 28.05 -15.39 -8.59
CA ARG A 333 27.69 -15.15 -9.98
C ARG A 333 26.61 -14.08 -10.04
N PHE A 334 26.93 -12.94 -10.62
CA PHE A 334 25.99 -11.84 -10.81
C PHE A 334 25.17 -12.06 -12.07
N THR A 335 23.87 -11.77 -11.99
CA THR A 335 22.92 -11.96 -13.08
C THR A 335 22.16 -10.65 -13.34
N ALA A 336 21.92 -10.39 -14.62
CA ALA A 336 21.11 -9.25 -15.05
C ALA A 336 20.49 -9.55 -16.41
N LYS A 337 19.39 -8.88 -16.72
CA LYS A 337 18.80 -8.86 -18.05
C LYS A 337 19.13 -7.52 -18.70
N PHE A 338 19.69 -7.55 -19.90
CA PHE A 338 20.10 -6.36 -20.65
C PHE A 338 19.24 -6.11 -21.89
N SER A 339 18.01 -6.69 -21.95
CA SER A 339 17.11 -6.40 -23.07
C SER A 339 16.57 -4.98 -22.97
N GLU A 340 16.32 -4.39 -24.12
CA GLU A 340 15.68 -3.08 -24.27
C GLU A 340 14.39 -3.00 -23.43
N ASP A 341 14.13 -1.91 -22.73
CA ASP A 341 12.99 -1.64 -21.83
C ASP A 341 12.81 -2.57 -20.62
N LYS A 342 13.61 -3.63 -20.49
CA LYS A 342 13.47 -4.62 -19.41
C LYS A 342 14.80 -4.94 -18.72
N ALA A 343 15.73 -3.99 -18.72
CA ALA A 343 17.01 -4.16 -18.04
C ALA A 343 16.83 -4.30 -16.53
N THR A 344 17.70 -5.09 -15.90
CA THR A 344 17.80 -5.26 -14.45
C THR A 344 19.23 -5.03 -14.01
N LEU A 345 19.42 -4.69 -12.73
CA LEU A 345 20.73 -4.44 -12.15
C LEU A 345 21.26 -5.68 -11.45
N PRO A 346 22.56 -6.05 -11.65
CA PRO A 346 23.17 -7.22 -11.03
C PRO A 346 23.53 -6.98 -9.56
N GLY A 347 23.57 -8.08 -8.80
CA GLY A 347 24.02 -8.11 -7.42
C GLY A 347 23.00 -7.58 -6.40
N ALA A 348 23.14 -8.01 -5.16
CA ALA A 348 22.37 -7.46 -4.04
C ALA A 348 22.73 -6.00 -3.81
N LYS A 349 21.72 -5.15 -3.62
CA LYS A 349 21.89 -3.70 -3.49
C LYS A 349 21.55 -3.19 -2.10
N GLN A 350 21.97 -1.97 -1.83
CA GLN A 350 21.52 -1.11 -0.75
C GLN A 350 21.05 0.21 -1.35
N LEU A 351 20.00 0.77 -0.80
CA LEU A 351 19.46 2.07 -1.17
C LEU A 351 19.83 3.08 -0.09
N PHE A 352 20.54 4.13 -0.46
CA PHE A 352 21.00 5.19 0.41
C PHE A 352 20.26 6.48 0.11
N ARG A 353 19.48 6.99 1.06
CA ARG A 353 18.77 8.27 0.93
C ARG A 353 19.62 9.41 1.44
N LEU A 354 19.83 10.41 0.60
CA LEU A 354 20.41 11.71 0.93
C LEU A 354 19.32 12.80 0.93
N PRO A 355 19.63 14.04 1.30
CA PRO A 355 18.62 15.09 1.38
C PRO A 355 17.91 15.42 0.06
N ASP A 356 18.57 15.28 -1.08
CA ASP A 356 18.12 15.73 -2.40
C ASP A 356 18.17 14.66 -3.51
N HIS A 357 18.76 13.49 -3.23
CA HIS A 357 18.85 12.37 -4.18
C HIS A 357 19.03 11.05 -3.44
N ASP A 358 18.87 9.95 -4.14
CA ASP A 358 19.19 8.62 -3.64
C ASP A 358 20.37 8.01 -4.38
N VAL A 359 21.17 7.21 -3.67
CA VAL A 359 22.27 6.44 -4.24
C VAL A 359 21.98 4.95 -4.10
N LEU A 360 21.95 4.25 -5.23
CA LEU A 360 21.88 2.81 -5.28
C LEU A 360 23.29 2.24 -5.31
N GLY A 361 23.70 1.60 -4.22
CA GLY A 361 24.98 0.94 -4.06
C GLY A 361 24.86 -0.57 -3.98
N ARG A 362 25.98 -1.27 -3.88
CA ARG A 362 26.00 -2.70 -3.59
C ARG A 362 25.71 -2.97 -2.12
N SER A 363 25.10 -4.10 -1.81
CA SER A 363 24.95 -4.56 -0.42
C SER A 363 26.33 -4.63 0.26
N GLY A 364 26.46 -3.98 1.42
CA GLY A 364 27.73 -3.88 2.15
C GLY A 364 28.52 -2.58 1.91
N GLU A 365 28.15 -1.75 0.94
CA GLU A 365 28.69 -0.40 0.84
C GLU A 365 28.15 0.50 1.97
N CYS A 366 28.86 1.57 2.24
CA CYS A 366 28.45 2.65 3.13
C CYS A 366 28.48 3.97 2.36
N CYS A 367 27.46 4.79 2.56
CA CYS A 367 27.39 6.14 2.01
C CYS A 367 27.32 7.13 3.16
N SER A 368 28.36 7.96 3.32
CA SER A 368 28.44 8.91 4.44
C SER A 368 27.32 9.95 4.37
N GLY A 369 26.68 10.21 5.50
CA GLY A 369 25.60 11.21 5.60
C GLY A 369 24.25 10.76 5.05
N SER A 370 24.11 9.49 4.65
CA SER A 370 22.86 8.93 4.13
C SER A 370 22.16 8.01 5.14
N GLU A 371 20.87 7.76 4.89
CA GLU A 371 20.09 6.70 5.55
C GLU A 371 20.07 5.46 4.66
N ALA A 372 20.53 4.30 5.17
CA ALA A 372 20.38 3.02 4.49
C ALA A 372 18.95 2.49 4.66
N LEU A 373 18.22 2.34 3.56
CA LEU A 373 16.79 2.03 3.57
C LEU A 373 16.47 0.53 3.57
N LEU A 374 17.27 -0.31 2.90
CA LEU A 374 17.07 -1.77 2.97
C LEU A 374 17.59 -2.30 4.31
N ARG A 375 16.68 -2.49 5.25
CA ARG A 375 16.99 -2.96 6.61
C ARG A 375 16.73 -4.45 6.75
N PRO A 376 17.49 -5.18 7.59
CA PRO A 376 17.21 -6.58 7.87
C PRO A 376 15.87 -6.72 8.60
N VAL A 377 15.00 -7.59 8.12
CA VAL A 377 13.68 -7.89 8.70
C VAL A 377 13.61 -9.35 9.14
N ILE A 378 14.12 -10.26 8.32
CA ILE A 378 14.25 -11.68 8.64
C ILE A 378 15.73 -12.05 8.45
N LEU A 379 16.33 -12.75 9.40
CA LEU A 379 17.66 -13.33 9.30
C LEU A 379 17.62 -14.80 9.68
N GLY A 380 18.14 -15.67 8.81
CA GLY A 380 18.13 -17.11 9.02
C GLY A 380 16.74 -17.69 9.28
N GLY A 381 15.70 -17.18 8.63
CA GLY A 381 14.31 -17.60 8.79
C GLY A 381 13.61 -17.08 10.05
N ASN A 382 14.24 -16.18 10.82
CA ASN A 382 13.67 -15.62 12.04
C ASN A 382 13.49 -14.11 11.92
N LEU A 383 12.39 -13.59 12.46
CA LEU A 383 12.15 -12.16 12.55
C LEU A 383 13.24 -11.52 13.43
N VAL A 384 13.82 -10.41 12.96
CA VAL A 384 14.90 -9.71 13.70
C VAL A 384 14.32 -8.94 14.88
N GLU A 385 13.22 -8.24 14.63
CA GLU A 385 12.46 -7.47 15.62
C GLU A 385 11.02 -7.32 15.14
N ASP A 386 10.11 -6.99 16.05
CA ASP A 386 8.73 -6.72 15.67
C ASP A 386 8.65 -5.56 14.67
N LEU A 387 7.84 -5.73 13.65
CA LEU A 387 7.62 -4.68 12.67
C LEU A 387 6.94 -3.48 13.33
N PRO A 388 7.32 -2.25 12.97
CA PRO A 388 6.64 -1.05 13.42
C PRO A 388 5.14 -1.13 13.17
N ASP A 389 4.34 -0.62 14.11
CA ASP A 389 2.90 -0.58 13.97
C ASP A 389 2.47 0.37 12.84
N VAL A 390 1.18 0.35 12.54
CA VAL A 390 0.63 1.15 11.44
C VAL A 390 0.73 2.66 11.71
N ASN A 391 0.76 3.10 12.98
CA ASN A 391 0.90 4.50 13.35
C ASN A 391 2.33 4.99 13.07
N ALA A 392 3.32 4.19 13.42
CA ALA A 392 4.73 4.49 13.12
C ALA A 392 4.96 4.58 11.60
N ALA A 393 4.32 3.70 10.81
CA ALA A 393 4.37 3.75 9.35
C ALA A 393 3.71 5.03 8.79
N GLN A 394 2.55 5.44 9.34
CA GLN A 394 1.87 6.68 8.96
C GLN A 394 2.73 7.93 9.29
N VAL A 395 3.31 7.97 10.49
CA VAL A 395 4.21 9.07 10.89
C VAL A 395 5.40 9.16 9.93
N ARG A 396 6.03 8.02 9.60
CA ARG A 396 7.12 7.95 8.62
C ARG A 396 6.67 8.48 7.26
N ALA A 397 5.51 8.06 6.75
CA ALA A 397 5.00 8.51 5.46
C ALA A 397 4.81 10.02 5.43
N ARG A 398 4.14 10.58 6.43
CA ARG A 398 3.91 12.02 6.56
C ARG A 398 5.23 12.79 6.58
N GLU A 399 6.17 12.43 7.46
CA GLU A 399 7.44 13.13 7.61
C GLU A 399 8.31 13.00 6.36
N SER A 400 8.35 11.82 5.74
CA SER A 400 9.16 11.59 4.54
C SER A 400 8.58 12.33 3.32
N VAL A 401 7.26 12.35 3.16
CA VAL A 401 6.61 13.12 2.08
C VAL A 401 6.85 14.63 2.28
N GLN A 402 6.77 15.13 3.52
CA GLN A 402 7.02 16.55 3.79
C GLN A 402 8.45 16.99 3.50
N ARG A 403 9.42 16.08 3.50
CA ARG A 403 10.82 16.36 3.09
C ARG A 403 11.00 16.43 1.58
N LEU A 404 10.06 15.90 0.79
CA LEU A 404 10.12 16.01 -0.66
C LEU A 404 9.86 17.45 -1.10
N SER A 405 10.44 17.83 -2.23
CA SER A 405 10.20 19.16 -2.81
C SER A 405 8.69 19.37 -3.09
N PRO A 406 8.21 20.61 -3.08
CA PRO A 406 6.82 20.91 -3.44
C PRO A 406 6.42 20.37 -4.82
N ALA A 407 7.36 20.35 -5.78
CA ALA A 407 7.14 19.79 -7.09
C ALA A 407 6.81 18.30 -7.03
N LEU A 408 7.61 17.51 -6.32
CA LEU A 408 7.35 16.06 -6.16
C LEU A 408 6.05 15.76 -5.43
N ARG A 409 5.62 16.64 -4.51
CA ARG A 409 4.35 16.50 -3.76
C ARG A 409 3.13 16.94 -4.57
N SER A 410 3.33 17.63 -5.68
CA SER A 410 2.25 18.10 -6.53
C SER A 410 1.49 16.95 -7.21
N LEU A 411 0.25 17.23 -7.65
CA LEU A 411 -0.51 16.26 -8.45
C LEU A 411 -0.02 16.17 -9.89
N GLU A 412 0.72 17.16 -10.34
CA GLU A 412 1.30 17.20 -11.69
C GLU A 412 2.58 16.37 -11.73
N VAL A 413 2.83 15.74 -12.90
CA VAL A 413 4.08 15.01 -13.13
C VAL A 413 5.23 16.00 -13.28
N THR A 414 6.34 15.74 -12.58
CA THR A 414 7.51 16.58 -12.57
C THR A 414 8.73 15.84 -13.13
N GLU A 415 9.89 16.53 -13.16
CA GLU A 415 11.16 15.87 -13.42
C GLU A 415 11.37 14.70 -12.43
N PRO A 416 11.90 13.56 -12.92
CA PRO A 416 12.16 12.41 -12.09
C PRO A 416 13.08 12.75 -10.90
N TYR A 417 12.80 12.16 -9.74
CA TYR A 417 13.70 12.24 -8.60
C TYR A 417 15.05 11.60 -8.94
N PRO A 418 16.19 12.24 -8.62
CA PRO A 418 17.50 11.72 -8.96
C PRO A 418 17.82 10.44 -8.19
N VAL A 419 18.14 9.36 -8.90
CA VAL A 419 18.66 8.10 -8.36
C VAL A 419 19.98 7.79 -9.04
N GLU A 420 21.08 7.90 -8.31
CA GLU A 420 22.43 7.70 -8.79
C GLU A 420 22.93 6.29 -8.49
N TYR A 421 23.97 5.85 -9.20
CA TYR A 421 24.64 4.59 -8.92
C TYR A 421 26.01 4.84 -8.27
N SER A 422 26.33 4.07 -7.21
CA SER A 422 27.68 4.07 -6.66
C SER A 422 28.69 3.64 -7.74
N LYS A 423 29.95 4.04 -7.54
CA LYS A 423 31.04 3.63 -8.45
C LYS A 423 31.18 2.11 -8.54
N ASP A 424 31.01 1.42 -7.42
CA ASP A 424 31.13 -0.03 -7.34
C ASP A 424 30.00 -0.76 -8.02
N LEU A 425 28.75 -0.23 -7.89
CA LEU A 425 27.61 -0.78 -8.61
C LEU A 425 27.75 -0.52 -10.12
N ALA A 426 28.14 0.68 -10.54
CA ALA A 426 28.36 0.99 -11.96
C ALA A 426 29.43 0.09 -12.58
N ALA A 427 30.56 -0.12 -11.88
CA ALA A 427 31.60 -1.06 -12.33
C ALA A 427 31.11 -2.51 -12.40
N LEU A 428 30.21 -2.95 -11.46
CA LEU A 428 29.62 -4.26 -11.48
C LEU A 428 28.69 -4.44 -12.70
N ILE A 429 27.86 -3.46 -13.02
CA ILE A 429 26.98 -3.45 -14.20
C ILE A 429 27.80 -3.66 -15.49
N GLU A 430 28.84 -2.87 -15.69
CA GLU A 430 29.69 -2.95 -16.89
C GLU A 430 30.43 -4.28 -16.98
N ARG A 431 30.94 -4.81 -15.87
CA ARG A 431 31.58 -6.12 -15.83
C ARG A 431 30.59 -7.24 -16.16
N THR A 432 29.37 -7.17 -15.59
CA THR A 432 28.35 -8.20 -15.81
C THR A 432 27.88 -8.19 -17.26
N ARG A 433 27.71 -7.00 -17.86
CA ARG A 433 27.35 -6.86 -19.27
C ARG A 433 28.39 -7.53 -20.17
N ARG A 434 29.67 -7.29 -19.92
CA ARG A 434 30.78 -7.91 -20.71
C ARG A 434 30.84 -9.43 -20.56
N ASN A 435 30.48 -9.96 -19.39
CA ASN A 435 30.54 -11.40 -19.13
C ASN A 435 29.31 -12.18 -19.68
N LEU A 436 28.23 -11.50 -20.01
CA LEU A 436 26.99 -12.10 -20.53
C LEU A 436 26.78 -11.84 -22.04
N ALA A 437 27.57 -10.94 -22.63
CA ALA A 437 27.66 -10.71 -24.08
C ALA A 437 28.63 -11.71 -24.73
#